data_168f04a0d350530766c5341c727a0d5d
#
_entry.id   168f04a0d350530766c5341c727a0d5d
#
_cell.length_a   1.000
_cell.length_b   1.000
_cell.length_c   1.000
_cell.angle_alpha   90.00
_cell.angle_beta   90.00
_cell.angle_gamma   90.00
#
_symmetry.space_group_name_H-M   'P 1'
#
loop_
_entity.id
_entity.type
_entity.pdbx_description
1 polymer ?
#
loop_
_entity_poly.entity_id
_entity_poly.type
_entity_poly.pdbx_seq_one_letter_code
_entity_poly.pdbx_strand_id
1 'polypeptide(L)'
;IPMQSDGIDLEKLEKALKTHINVKFIYTIPNFQNPSGITMSYSKRKILYELAKEHNVLILEDNPYGDLRYAGKDIPSIKSLDKDGIVIYAGTFSKILSPGLRVGYTIAPKKLIQKMVVCKQIQDVHSNILAQIIVYRFIKKYNIDNHI
;
A
#
# COMPACT_ATOMS: atom_id res chain seq x y z
N ILE A 1 -14.10 2.39 -9.05
CA ILE A 1 -14.97 2.93 -7.96
C ILE A 1 -14.66 4.43 -7.84
N PRO A 2 -15.66 5.33 -7.81
CA PRO A 2 -15.46 6.75 -7.64
C PRO A 2 -14.84 7.13 -6.30
N MET A 3 -14.22 8.31 -6.27
CA MET A 3 -13.68 8.91 -5.05
C MET A 3 -14.65 9.97 -4.51
N GLN A 4 -14.78 10.04 -3.19
CA GLN A 4 -15.44 11.10 -2.42
C GLN A 4 -14.37 11.96 -1.75
N SER A 5 -14.74 13.06 -1.11
CA SER A 5 -13.80 14.01 -0.48
C SER A 5 -12.88 13.40 0.58
N ASP A 6 -13.27 12.29 1.18
CA ASP A 6 -12.55 11.59 2.26
C ASP A 6 -12.17 10.13 1.90
N GLY A 7 -12.09 9.79 0.63
CA GLY A 7 -11.66 8.48 0.14
C GLY A 7 -12.62 7.85 -0.86
N ILE A 8 -12.52 6.54 -1.02
CA ILE A 8 -13.33 5.75 -1.94
C ILE A 8 -14.83 5.77 -1.55
N ASP A 9 -15.71 5.70 -2.55
CA ASP A 9 -17.17 5.52 -2.35
C ASP A 9 -17.45 4.07 -1.93
N LEU A 10 -17.68 3.88 -0.63
CA LEU A 10 -17.86 2.55 -0.05
C LEU A 10 -19.17 1.87 -0.47
N GLU A 11 -20.25 2.62 -0.70
CA GLU A 11 -21.52 2.05 -1.16
C GLU A 11 -21.39 1.46 -2.56
N LYS A 12 -20.69 2.19 -3.46
CA LYS A 12 -20.40 1.69 -4.80
C LYS A 12 -19.39 0.55 -4.79
N LEU A 13 -18.43 0.55 -3.86
CA LEU A 13 -17.53 -0.57 -3.66
C LEU A 13 -18.30 -1.82 -3.24
N GLU A 14 -19.12 -1.74 -2.22
CA GLU A 14 -19.93 -2.86 -1.74
C GLU A 14 -20.85 -3.41 -2.84
N LYS A 15 -21.54 -2.52 -3.56
CA LYS A 15 -22.33 -2.91 -4.73
C LYS A 15 -21.50 -3.65 -5.78
N ALA A 16 -20.31 -3.16 -6.08
CA ALA A 16 -19.43 -3.81 -7.04
C ALA A 16 -18.98 -5.19 -6.56
N LEU A 17 -18.62 -5.34 -5.29
CA LEU A 17 -18.24 -6.62 -4.69
C LEU A 17 -19.39 -7.64 -4.74
N LYS A 18 -20.64 -7.19 -4.56
CA LYS A 18 -21.85 -8.04 -4.65
C LYS A 18 -22.21 -8.44 -6.08
N THR A 19 -21.91 -7.61 -7.07
CA THR A 19 -22.35 -7.82 -8.46
C THR A 19 -21.30 -8.46 -9.36
N HIS A 20 -20.02 -8.28 -9.05
CA HIS A 20 -18.93 -8.84 -9.86
C HIS A 20 -18.41 -10.14 -9.27
N ILE A 21 -18.52 -11.22 -10.06
CA ILE A 21 -17.97 -12.52 -9.73
C ILE A 21 -16.44 -12.50 -9.92
N ASN A 22 -15.68 -13.12 -9.03
CA ASN A 22 -14.23 -13.28 -9.13
C ASN A 22 -13.38 -11.99 -8.91
N VAL A 23 -13.85 -11.03 -8.17
CA VAL A 23 -12.98 -9.94 -7.67
C VAL A 23 -11.85 -10.56 -6.84
N LYS A 24 -10.59 -10.23 -7.17
CA LYS A 24 -9.41 -10.82 -6.51
C LYS A 24 -8.81 -9.89 -5.48
N PHE A 25 -8.80 -8.60 -5.76
CA PHE A 25 -8.27 -7.59 -4.83
C PHE A 25 -8.87 -6.22 -5.07
N ILE A 26 -8.80 -5.39 -4.03
CA ILE A 26 -9.10 -3.97 -4.07
C ILE A 26 -7.75 -3.24 -4.05
N TYR A 27 -7.44 -2.49 -5.11
CA TYR A 27 -6.27 -1.60 -5.14
C TYR A 27 -6.65 -0.22 -4.61
N THR A 28 -5.87 0.34 -3.69
CA THR A 28 -6.10 1.68 -3.16
C THR A 28 -4.81 2.37 -2.78
N ILE A 29 -4.78 3.71 -2.96
CA ILE A 29 -3.75 4.60 -2.43
C ILE A 29 -4.43 5.43 -1.33
N PRO A 30 -4.33 5.04 -0.04
CA PRO A 30 -5.11 5.66 1.01
C PRO A 30 -4.58 7.03 1.46
N ASN A 31 -3.34 7.37 1.15
CA ASN A 31 -2.72 8.66 1.47
C ASN A 31 -2.37 9.42 0.20
N PHE A 32 -2.89 10.67 0.07
CA PHE A 32 -2.56 11.56 -1.04
C PHE A 32 -2.72 10.88 -2.41
N GLN A 33 -3.89 10.30 -2.63
CA GLN A 33 -4.20 9.50 -3.81
C GLN A 33 -3.82 10.21 -5.11
N ASN A 34 -3.14 9.51 -5.98
CA ASN A 34 -2.75 10.02 -7.28
C ASN A 34 -3.82 9.64 -8.34
N PRO A 35 -4.46 10.62 -9.04
CA PRO A 35 -4.09 12.04 -9.09
C PRO A 35 -4.91 12.96 -8.19
N SER A 36 -5.85 12.47 -7.39
CA SER A 36 -6.85 13.30 -6.70
C SER A 36 -6.29 14.07 -5.48
N GLY A 37 -5.17 13.64 -4.89
CA GLY A 37 -4.63 14.18 -3.64
C GLY A 37 -5.42 13.82 -2.39
N ILE A 38 -6.52 13.09 -2.53
CA ILE A 38 -7.42 12.73 -1.41
C ILE A 38 -6.73 11.75 -0.46
N THR A 39 -6.88 12.00 0.84
CA THR A 39 -6.47 11.06 1.89
C THR A 39 -7.70 10.39 2.48
N MET A 40 -7.70 9.06 2.49
CA MET A 40 -8.80 8.26 3.02
C MET A 40 -8.88 8.38 4.53
N SER A 41 -10.07 8.71 5.04
CA SER A 41 -10.35 8.80 6.47
C SER A 41 -10.17 7.44 7.16
N TYR A 42 -9.81 7.46 8.45
CA TYR A 42 -9.62 6.22 9.23
C TYR A 42 -10.90 5.38 9.32
N SER A 43 -12.05 6.02 9.41
CA SER A 43 -13.35 5.34 9.39
C SER A 43 -13.55 4.54 8.10
N LYS A 44 -13.25 5.15 6.95
CA LYS A 44 -13.34 4.47 5.65
C LYS A 44 -12.33 3.33 5.51
N ARG A 45 -11.10 3.47 6.05
CA ARG A 45 -10.12 2.37 6.06
C ARG A 45 -10.65 1.15 6.79
N LYS A 46 -11.31 1.34 7.94
CA LYS A 46 -11.92 0.26 8.71
C LYS A 46 -13.05 -0.41 7.95
N ILE A 47 -13.97 0.37 7.39
CA ILE A 47 -15.10 -0.19 6.64
C ILE A 47 -14.62 -0.93 5.38
N LEU A 48 -13.65 -0.39 4.66
CA LEU A 48 -13.05 -1.05 3.50
C LEU A 48 -12.41 -2.39 3.89
N TYR A 49 -11.72 -2.44 5.03
CA TYR A 49 -11.14 -3.68 5.53
C TYR A 49 -12.22 -4.73 5.85
N GLU A 50 -13.28 -4.34 6.53
CA GLU A 50 -14.38 -5.27 6.85
C GLU A 50 -15.12 -5.74 5.58
N LEU A 51 -15.39 -4.87 4.61
CA LEU A 51 -15.96 -5.25 3.32
C LEU A 51 -15.07 -6.25 2.58
N ALA A 52 -13.77 -6.01 2.53
CA ALA A 52 -12.83 -6.93 1.88
C ALA A 52 -12.81 -8.30 2.56
N LYS A 53 -12.86 -8.31 3.90
CA LYS A 53 -12.94 -9.54 4.71
C LYS A 53 -14.24 -10.30 4.44
N GLU A 54 -15.38 -9.64 4.48
CA GLU A 54 -16.70 -10.23 4.24
C GLU A 54 -16.79 -10.90 2.85
N HIS A 55 -16.23 -10.22 1.84
CA HIS A 55 -16.24 -10.73 0.46
C HIS A 55 -15.03 -11.62 0.11
N ASN A 56 -14.16 -11.95 1.08
CA ASN A 56 -12.96 -12.75 0.88
C ASN A 56 -12.05 -12.23 -0.26
N VAL A 57 -11.81 -10.92 -0.28
CA VAL A 57 -11.04 -10.20 -1.28
C VAL A 57 -9.79 -9.62 -0.64
N LEU A 58 -8.64 -9.69 -1.31
CA LEU A 58 -7.40 -9.06 -0.84
C LEU A 58 -7.45 -7.53 -0.99
N ILE A 59 -6.71 -6.83 -0.14
CA ILE A 59 -6.45 -5.40 -0.31
C ILE A 59 -4.99 -5.22 -0.72
N LEU A 60 -4.75 -4.49 -1.81
CA LEU A 60 -3.44 -3.96 -2.18
C LEU A 60 -3.40 -2.48 -1.78
N GLU A 61 -2.82 -2.21 -0.61
CA GLU A 61 -2.58 -0.87 -0.10
C GLU A 61 -1.24 -0.35 -0.63
N ASP A 62 -1.30 0.57 -1.58
CA ASP A 62 -0.13 1.24 -2.14
C ASP A 62 0.09 2.59 -1.43
N ASN A 63 1.23 2.75 -0.78
CA ASN A 63 1.52 3.93 0.05
C ASN A 63 2.81 4.65 -0.37
N PRO A 64 2.87 5.24 -1.57
CA PRO A 64 4.07 5.94 -2.02
C PRO A 64 4.27 7.31 -1.39
N TYR A 65 3.23 7.91 -0.81
CA TYR A 65 3.24 9.31 -0.37
C TYR A 65 2.98 9.50 1.13
N GLY A 66 2.65 8.43 1.86
CA GLY A 66 2.22 8.52 3.26
C GLY A 66 3.21 9.23 4.18
N ASP A 67 4.50 9.01 3.95
CA ASP A 67 5.57 9.60 4.75
C ASP A 67 5.84 11.09 4.43
N LEU A 68 5.25 11.62 3.33
CA LEU A 68 5.39 13.02 2.89
C LEU A 68 4.26 13.92 3.43
N ARG A 69 3.88 13.76 4.68
CA ARG A 69 2.82 14.56 5.28
C ARG A 69 3.38 15.86 5.85
N TYR A 70 3.00 16.99 5.24
CA TYR A 70 3.43 18.33 5.68
C TYR A 70 2.51 18.96 6.74
N ALA A 71 1.26 18.47 6.86
CA ALA A 71 0.29 18.97 7.81
C ALA A 71 -0.71 17.91 8.23
N GLY A 72 -1.34 18.09 9.39
CA GLY A 72 -2.30 17.18 9.97
C GLY A 72 -1.65 16.03 10.74
N LYS A 73 -2.45 15.03 11.12
CA LYS A 73 -2.00 13.85 11.88
C LYS A 73 -1.91 12.65 10.96
N ASP A 74 -0.98 11.76 11.27
CA ASP A 74 -0.87 10.48 10.58
C ASP A 74 -2.11 9.63 10.83
N ILE A 75 -2.53 8.96 9.75
CA ILE A 75 -3.66 8.05 9.79
C ILE A 75 -3.11 6.62 9.67
N PRO A 76 -3.42 5.73 10.63
CA PRO A 76 -2.95 4.35 10.58
C PRO A 76 -3.29 3.67 9.25
N SER A 77 -2.34 2.91 8.71
CA SER A 77 -2.52 2.16 7.46
C SER A 77 -3.64 1.12 7.57
N ILE A 78 -4.20 0.70 6.44
CA ILE A 78 -5.14 -0.44 6.41
C ILE A 78 -4.39 -1.71 6.86
N LYS A 79 -3.11 -1.82 6.51
CA LYS A 79 -2.26 -2.93 6.97
C LYS A 79 -2.18 -3.04 8.49
N SER A 80 -2.25 -1.93 9.23
CA SER A 80 -2.25 -1.95 10.69
C SER A 80 -3.51 -2.59 11.31
N LEU A 81 -4.59 -2.69 10.54
CA LEU A 81 -5.84 -3.37 10.94
C LEU A 81 -5.81 -4.87 10.67
N ASP A 82 -4.85 -5.33 9.85
CA ASP A 82 -4.85 -6.66 9.24
C ASP A 82 -4.54 -7.78 10.26
N LYS A 83 -5.60 -8.39 10.79
CA LYS A 83 -5.53 -9.59 11.64
C LYS A 83 -5.79 -10.88 10.85
N ASP A 84 -6.38 -10.79 9.68
CA ASP A 84 -6.85 -11.92 8.88
C ASP A 84 -5.87 -12.28 7.74
N GLY A 85 -4.83 -11.47 7.55
CA GLY A 85 -3.81 -11.72 6.51
C GLY A 85 -4.31 -11.45 5.08
N ILE A 86 -5.15 -10.43 4.92
CA ILE A 86 -5.76 -10.06 3.62
C ILE A 86 -5.19 -8.77 3.03
N VAL A 87 -4.29 -8.05 3.73
CA VAL A 87 -3.71 -6.81 3.25
C VAL A 87 -2.27 -7.01 2.78
N ILE A 88 -2.03 -6.62 1.54
CA ILE A 88 -0.70 -6.47 0.93
C ILE A 88 -0.37 -4.98 0.98
N TYR A 89 0.65 -4.60 1.74
CA TYR A 89 1.14 -3.23 1.80
C TYR A 89 2.35 -3.08 0.88
N ALA A 90 2.33 -2.08 0.01
CA ALA A 90 3.44 -1.71 -0.86
C ALA A 90 3.98 -0.34 -0.46
N GLY A 91 5.26 -0.27 -0.16
CA GLY A 91 5.99 0.97 0.14
C GLY A 91 7.14 1.19 -0.84
N THR A 92 7.63 2.42 -0.92
CA THR A 92 8.70 2.77 -1.85
C THR A 92 9.67 3.78 -1.25
N PHE A 93 10.93 3.72 -1.65
CA PHE A 93 11.94 4.74 -1.36
C PHE A 93 12.01 5.83 -2.44
N SER A 94 11.20 5.71 -3.50
CA SER A 94 11.24 6.64 -4.63
C SER A 94 10.87 8.08 -4.28
N LYS A 95 10.01 8.27 -3.28
CA LYS A 95 9.52 9.60 -2.90
C LYS A 95 10.23 10.17 -1.68
N ILE A 96 10.75 9.30 -0.82
CA ILE A 96 11.42 9.70 0.43
C ILE A 96 12.94 9.66 0.36
N LEU A 97 13.52 9.07 -0.70
CA LEU A 97 14.98 9.04 -0.91
C LEU A 97 15.35 9.40 -2.35
N SER A 98 15.11 8.52 -3.30
CA SER A 98 15.39 8.79 -4.72
C SER A 98 14.60 7.88 -5.66
N PRO A 99 13.89 8.45 -6.66
CA PRO A 99 13.16 7.67 -7.64
C PRO A 99 14.06 6.84 -8.56
N GLY A 100 15.30 7.29 -8.79
CA GLY A 100 16.27 6.58 -9.65
C GLY A 100 16.77 5.26 -9.08
N LEU A 101 16.70 5.04 -7.77
CA LEU A 101 17.14 3.78 -7.14
C LEU A 101 16.22 2.59 -7.44
N ARG A 102 14.97 2.81 -7.79
CA ARG A 102 13.98 1.77 -8.13
C ARG A 102 13.82 0.71 -7.04
N VAL A 103 13.84 1.12 -5.76
CA VAL A 103 13.68 0.24 -4.61
C VAL A 103 12.34 0.50 -3.93
N GLY A 104 11.59 -0.56 -3.71
CA GLY A 104 10.37 -0.60 -2.91
C GLY A 104 10.36 -1.86 -2.05
N TYR A 105 9.34 -1.99 -1.22
CA TYR A 105 9.16 -3.15 -0.36
C TYR A 105 7.69 -3.53 -0.24
N THR A 106 7.45 -4.77 0.12
CA THR A 106 6.10 -5.30 0.33
C THR A 106 6.02 -5.99 1.69
N ILE A 107 4.95 -5.70 2.42
CA ILE A 107 4.60 -6.37 3.67
C ILE A 107 3.29 -7.12 3.45
N ALA A 108 3.35 -8.44 3.47
CA ALA A 108 2.18 -9.29 3.25
C ALA A 108 2.31 -10.62 4.01
N PRO A 109 1.24 -11.41 4.12
CA PRO A 109 1.30 -12.75 4.69
C PRO A 109 2.33 -13.63 3.96
N LYS A 110 3.02 -14.49 4.71
CA LYS A 110 4.10 -15.35 4.20
C LYS A 110 3.74 -16.10 2.93
N LYS A 111 2.52 -16.65 2.86
CA LYS A 111 2.02 -17.39 1.70
C LYS A 111 1.98 -16.53 0.42
N LEU A 112 1.59 -15.25 0.56
CA LEU A 112 1.57 -14.32 -0.57
C LEU A 112 2.98 -13.91 -0.97
N ILE A 113 3.84 -13.58 0.00
CA ILE A 113 5.26 -13.25 -0.26
C ILE A 113 5.96 -14.39 -1.00
N GLN A 114 5.75 -15.64 -0.61
CA GLN A 114 6.34 -16.79 -1.30
C GLN A 114 5.96 -16.84 -2.79
N LYS A 115 4.68 -16.56 -3.13
CA LYS A 115 4.24 -16.49 -4.53
C LYS A 115 4.84 -15.30 -5.27
N MET A 116 4.91 -14.14 -4.62
CA MET A 116 5.54 -12.94 -5.19
C MET A 116 7.02 -13.17 -5.47
N VAL A 117 7.75 -13.85 -4.59
CA VAL A 117 9.17 -14.22 -4.79
C VAL A 117 9.33 -15.08 -6.03
N VAL A 118 8.51 -16.11 -6.21
CA VAL A 118 8.56 -16.95 -7.43
C VAL A 118 8.30 -16.13 -8.69
N CYS A 119 7.27 -15.27 -8.68
CA CYS A 119 6.99 -14.37 -9.81
C CYS A 119 8.18 -13.43 -10.10
N LYS A 120 8.77 -12.86 -9.05
CA LYS A 120 9.93 -11.97 -9.14
C LYS A 120 11.13 -12.68 -9.78
N GLN A 121 11.42 -13.91 -9.37
CA GLN A 121 12.51 -14.73 -9.94
C GLN A 121 12.37 -14.97 -11.44
N ILE A 122 11.11 -15.12 -11.90
CA ILE A 122 10.83 -15.30 -13.32
C ILE A 122 10.91 -13.99 -14.09
N GLN A 123 10.49 -12.87 -13.46
CA GLN A 123 10.37 -11.58 -14.12
C GLN A 123 11.72 -10.89 -14.32
N ASP A 124 12.52 -10.75 -13.26
CA ASP A 124 13.80 -9.99 -13.28
C ASP A 124 14.86 -10.52 -12.30
N VAL A 125 14.66 -11.72 -11.76
CA VAL A 125 15.50 -12.41 -10.79
C VAL A 125 15.53 -11.67 -9.44
N HIS A 126 16.01 -10.42 -9.40
CA HIS A 126 16.06 -9.56 -8.21
C HIS A 126 16.18 -8.09 -8.57
N SER A 127 15.79 -7.20 -7.65
CA SER A 127 16.06 -5.76 -7.76
C SER A 127 17.56 -5.48 -7.68
N ASN A 128 18.00 -4.34 -8.25
CA ASN A 128 19.41 -3.94 -8.26
C ASN A 128 20.02 -3.96 -6.85
N ILE A 129 21.03 -4.80 -6.63
CA ILE A 129 21.67 -5.01 -5.33
C ILE A 129 22.40 -3.76 -4.85
N LEU A 130 23.07 -3.02 -5.74
CA LEU A 130 23.75 -1.78 -5.36
C LEU A 130 22.76 -0.75 -4.81
N ALA A 131 21.62 -0.59 -5.48
CA ALA A 131 20.56 0.30 -5.01
C ALA A 131 20.02 -0.12 -3.63
N GLN A 132 19.82 -1.41 -3.39
CA GLN A 132 19.40 -1.93 -2.09
C GLN A 132 20.46 -1.66 -1.00
N ILE A 133 21.76 -1.83 -1.29
CA ILE A 133 22.84 -1.53 -0.36
C ILE A 133 22.87 -0.04 -0.03
N ILE A 134 22.68 0.84 -1.02
CA ILE A 134 22.63 2.30 -0.80
C ILE A 134 21.49 2.64 0.15
N VAL A 135 20.27 2.16 -0.11
CA VAL A 135 19.11 2.37 0.75
C VAL A 135 19.36 1.85 2.16
N TYR A 136 19.88 0.62 2.29
CA TYR A 136 20.20 0.01 3.59
C TYR A 136 21.19 0.87 4.39
N ARG A 137 22.31 1.28 3.77
CA ARG A 137 23.33 2.10 4.42
C ARG A 137 22.81 3.48 4.81
N PHE A 138 21.96 4.06 3.98
CA PHE A 138 21.32 5.35 4.27
C PHE A 138 20.47 5.25 5.53
N ILE A 139 19.54 4.29 5.60
CA ILE A 139 18.64 4.08 6.76
C ILE A 139 19.43 3.75 8.04
N LYS A 140 20.57 3.01 7.92
CA LYS A 140 21.42 2.69 9.07
C LYS A 140 22.21 3.88 9.59
N LYS A 141 22.60 4.80 8.72
CA LYS A 141 23.46 5.94 9.07
C LYS A 141 22.67 7.18 9.45
N TYR A 142 21.53 7.41 8.84
CA TYR A 142 20.72 8.62 8.99
C TYR A 142 19.33 8.27 9.55
N ASN A 143 18.78 9.20 10.35
CA ASN A 143 17.38 9.13 10.72
C ASN A 143 16.54 9.58 9.52
N ILE A 144 15.68 8.69 9.01
CA ILE A 144 14.88 8.96 7.82
C ILE A 144 13.81 10.04 8.09
N ASP A 145 13.28 10.10 9.32
CA ASP A 145 12.26 11.09 9.70
C ASP A 145 12.85 12.53 9.71
N ASN A 146 14.16 12.67 9.97
CA ASN A 146 14.84 13.95 9.90
C ASN A 146 15.23 14.32 8.46
N HIS A 147 15.18 13.37 7.54
CA HIS A 147 15.50 13.57 6.13
C HIS A 147 14.26 14.00 5.33
N ILE A 148 13.08 13.53 5.71
CA ILE A 148 11.78 13.88 5.12
C ILE A 148 11.34 15.24 5.65
#